data_a22b209afd5f34be7073f88c265fec95
#
_entry.id   a22b209afd5f34be7073f88c265fec95
#
_cell.length_a   1.000
_cell.length_b   1.000
_cell.length_c   1.000
_cell.angle_alpha   90.00
_cell.angle_beta   90.00
_cell.angle_gamma   90.00
#
_symmetry.space_group_name_H-M   'P 1'
#
loop_
_entity.id
_entity.type
_entity.pdbx_description
1 polymer ?
#
loop_
_entity_poly.entity_id
_entity_poly.type
_entity_poly.pdbx_seq_one_letter_code
_entity_poly.pdbx_strand_id
1 'polypeptide(L)'
;MKARNFLMVVSALSIAGCSQNEVTEMRQDTNPVLGFNVYTGVPTRGTDVSTTTMQGTCDATHFGGFGIMGYYTGSKAWDTAKGDVAPTFMYNQKVTWDATLNSGTGEWTYSPKKYWPNNTNDKVSFFAYAPYEETGNSGSRVGIVPSGITDTGIPSIEFTLKNKDNLDKMVDLVVADALDKTYNDGTIGFQFAHTLSKMGFKAKLGDDYADLDGDNS
;
A
#
# COMPACT_ATOMS: atom_id res chain seq x y z
N MET A 1 79.74 2.04 12.68
CA MET A 1 78.37 2.55 12.82
C MET A 1 77.43 1.50 12.26
N LYS A 2 76.58 0.86 13.09
CA LYS A 2 75.74 -0.25 12.68
C LYS A 2 74.34 0.32 12.31
N ALA A 3 73.95 0.17 11.04
CA ALA A 3 72.58 0.44 10.61
C ALA A 3 71.67 -0.71 11.03
N ARG A 4 70.63 -0.42 11.79
CA ARG A 4 69.57 -1.40 12.18
C ARG A 4 68.42 -1.28 11.19
N ASN A 5 68.23 -2.32 10.39
CA ASN A 5 67.05 -2.45 9.57
C ASN A 5 65.85 -2.76 10.42
N PHE A 6 64.82 -1.89 10.33
CA PHE A 6 63.52 -2.09 10.96
C PHE A 6 62.58 -2.73 9.96
N LEU A 7 62.29 -4.01 10.18
CA LEU A 7 61.36 -4.78 9.33
C LEU A 7 59.94 -4.51 9.80
N MET A 8 59.14 -3.73 9.05
CA MET A 8 57.72 -3.58 9.30
C MET A 8 56.99 -4.81 8.76
N VAL A 9 56.42 -5.59 9.65
CA VAL A 9 55.48 -6.64 9.29
C VAL A 9 54.09 -5.98 9.17
N VAL A 10 53.58 -5.88 7.96
CA VAL A 10 52.22 -5.48 7.69
C VAL A 10 51.33 -6.70 7.84
N SER A 11 50.60 -6.81 8.94
CA SER A 11 49.54 -7.80 9.12
C SER A 11 48.35 -7.43 8.26
N ALA A 12 48.10 -8.16 7.18
CA ALA A 12 46.85 -8.07 6.44
C ALA A 12 45.75 -8.69 7.25
N LEU A 13 44.89 -7.85 7.86
CA LEU A 13 43.62 -8.27 8.44
C LEU A 13 42.67 -8.55 7.28
N SER A 14 42.44 -9.81 6.97
CA SER A 14 41.34 -10.23 6.11
C SER A 14 40.03 -10.08 6.85
N ILE A 15 39.31 -9.00 6.57
CA ILE A 15 37.92 -8.84 7.01
C ILE A 15 37.09 -9.73 6.09
N ALA A 16 36.66 -10.89 6.59
CA ALA A 16 35.59 -11.65 5.97
C ALA A 16 34.31 -10.82 6.12
N GLY A 17 34.02 -9.98 5.12
CA GLY A 17 32.76 -9.27 5.00
C GLY A 17 31.66 -10.31 4.77
N CYS A 18 30.74 -10.43 5.74
CA CYS A 18 29.47 -11.07 5.49
C CYS A 18 28.84 -10.41 4.27
N SER A 19 28.52 -11.22 3.28
CA SER A 19 27.70 -10.85 2.15
C SER A 19 26.30 -10.53 2.69
N GLN A 20 26.12 -9.28 3.15
CA GLN A 20 24.79 -8.71 3.13
C GLN A 20 24.44 -8.57 1.66
N ASN A 21 23.28 -9.10 1.26
CA ASN A 21 22.63 -8.70 0.04
C ASN A 21 22.47 -7.18 0.11
N GLU A 22 23.47 -6.46 -0.35
CA GLU A 22 23.31 -5.05 -0.65
C GLU A 22 22.22 -4.97 -1.72
N VAL A 23 21.01 -4.62 -1.27
CA VAL A 23 20.09 -3.95 -2.16
C VAL A 23 20.90 -2.78 -2.70
N THR A 24 21.39 -2.93 -3.91
CA THR A 24 22.24 -1.96 -4.60
C THR A 24 21.58 -0.61 -4.42
N GLU A 25 22.20 0.30 -3.65
CA GLU A 25 21.67 1.64 -3.46
C GLU A 25 21.40 2.21 -4.85
N MET A 26 20.13 2.36 -5.17
CA MET A 26 19.71 2.87 -6.46
C MET A 26 20.24 4.29 -6.54
N ARG A 27 21.13 4.55 -7.50
CA ARG A 27 21.73 5.86 -7.69
C ARG A 27 20.59 6.87 -7.90
N GLN A 28 20.40 7.70 -6.92
CA GLN A 28 19.34 8.69 -6.82
C GLN A 28 19.34 9.69 -7.99
N ASP A 29 20.46 9.82 -8.71
CA ASP A 29 20.69 10.90 -9.66
C ASP A 29 20.32 10.58 -11.12
N THR A 30 19.98 9.34 -11.48
CA THR A 30 19.75 8.95 -12.87
C THR A 30 18.40 8.27 -13.13
N ASN A 31 17.80 7.65 -12.13
CA ASN A 31 16.54 6.94 -12.31
C ASN A 31 15.33 7.83 -11.97
N PRO A 32 14.26 7.77 -12.74
CA PRO A 32 13.05 8.53 -12.42
C PRO A 32 12.45 8.06 -11.10
N VAL A 33 11.88 9.01 -10.39
CA VAL A 33 11.08 8.75 -9.19
C VAL A 33 9.88 7.90 -9.58
N LEU A 34 9.60 6.92 -8.76
CA LEU A 34 8.44 6.07 -8.91
C LEU A 34 7.18 6.87 -8.56
N GLY A 35 6.27 7.03 -9.51
CA GLY A 35 5.03 7.77 -9.35
C GLY A 35 3.81 6.86 -9.34
N PHE A 36 2.71 7.35 -8.78
CA PHE A 36 1.46 6.61 -8.67
C PHE A 36 0.28 7.44 -9.15
N ASN A 37 -0.67 6.77 -9.82
CA ASN A 37 -1.99 7.29 -10.11
C ASN A 37 -3.04 6.29 -9.61
N VAL A 38 -4.22 6.78 -9.28
CA VAL A 38 -5.30 5.94 -8.78
C VAL A 38 -6.60 6.20 -9.54
N TYR A 39 -7.35 5.14 -9.70
CA TYR A 39 -8.72 5.14 -10.19
C TYR A 39 -9.56 4.23 -9.30
N THR A 40 -10.71 4.71 -8.85
CA THR A 40 -11.73 3.90 -8.19
C THR A 40 -12.94 3.82 -9.11
N GLY A 41 -13.54 2.64 -9.19
CA GLY A 41 -14.81 2.47 -9.92
C GLY A 41 -15.94 3.35 -9.38
N VAL A 42 -17.13 3.21 -9.96
CA VAL A 42 -18.32 3.95 -9.50
C VAL A 42 -18.67 3.52 -8.07
N PRO A 43 -18.86 4.47 -7.13
CA PRO A 43 -19.16 4.18 -5.73
C PRO A 43 -20.46 3.38 -5.57
N THR A 44 -20.43 2.36 -4.73
CA THR A 44 -21.62 1.61 -4.30
C THR A 44 -21.94 1.96 -2.85
N ARG A 45 -22.79 2.93 -2.64
CA ARG A 45 -23.47 3.42 -1.43
C ARG A 45 -22.84 3.11 -0.06
N GLY A 46 -22.50 4.17 0.68
CA GLY A 46 -22.00 4.23 2.05
C GLY A 46 -21.00 5.38 2.18
N THR A 47 -20.14 5.37 3.20
CA THR A 47 -18.95 6.22 3.18
C THR A 47 -17.93 5.54 2.27
N ASP A 48 -18.11 5.74 0.96
CA ASP A 48 -17.34 5.05 -0.07
C ASP A 48 -15.90 5.58 -0.14
N VAL A 49 -14.95 4.67 -0.22
CA VAL A 49 -13.57 5.01 -0.58
C VAL A 49 -13.52 5.26 -2.08
N SER A 50 -13.33 6.51 -2.46
CA SER A 50 -13.21 6.96 -3.84
C SER A 50 -11.91 7.73 -4.03
N THR A 51 -11.53 7.99 -5.27
CA THR A 51 -10.37 8.85 -5.58
C THR A 51 -10.49 10.19 -4.85
N THR A 52 -11.67 10.81 -4.85
CA THR A 52 -11.91 12.11 -4.18
C THR A 52 -11.78 12.01 -2.67
N THR A 53 -12.35 10.97 -2.03
CA THR A 53 -12.24 10.82 -0.57
C THR A 53 -10.83 10.45 -0.11
N MET A 54 -10.03 9.81 -0.97
CA MET A 54 -8.62 9.55 -0.70
C MET A 54 -7.73 10.80 -0.84
N GLN A 55 -8.13 11.79 -1.64
CA GLN A 55 -7.35 13.01 -1.91
C GLN A 55 -7.35 14.01 -0.75
N GLY A 56 -8.32 13.93 0.16
CA GLY A 56 -8.41 14.85 1.30
C GLY A 56 -7.46 14.50 2.44
N THR A 57 -7.36 15.41 3.40
CA THR A 57 -6.76 15.10 4.71
C THR A 57 -7.63 14.11 5.47
N CYS A 58 -7.00 13.30 6.34
CA CYS A 58 -7.75 12.32 7.12
C CYS A 58 -8.69 13.03 8.13
N ASP A 59 -9.98 13.06 7.83
CA ASP A 59 -11.04 13.63 8.65
C ASP A 59 -12.27 12.69 8.67
N ALA A 60 -13.45 13.21 8.98
CA ALA A 60 -14.68 12.40 9.02
C ALA A 60 -15.16 11.93 7.63
N THR A 61 -14.76 12.62 6.57
CA THR A 61 -15.22 12.42 5.19
C THR A 61 -14.09 12.01 4.22
N HIS A 62 -12.83 12.22 4.62
CA HIS A 62 -11.66 11.91 3.81
C HIS A 62 -10.76 10.92 4.53
N PHE A 63 -10.07 10.08 3.77
CA PHE A 63 -9.29 8.99 4.31
C PHE A 63 -7.79 9.22 4.28
N GLY A 64 -7.33 10.31 3.68
CA GLY A 64 -5.92 10.73 3.76
C GLY A 64 -4.94 9.85 3.00
N GLY A 65 -5.35 9.29 1.86
CA GLY A 65 -4.47 8.53 0.99
C GLY A 65 -4.63 7.01 1.10
N PHE A 66 -3.62 6.29 0.62
CA PHE A 66 -3.61 4.83 0.55
C PHE A 66 -2.23 4.27 0.93
N GLY A 67 -2.18 2.98 1.26
CA GLY A 67 -0.97 2.26 1.60
C GLY A 67 -0.48 1.41 0.44
N ILE A 68 0.85 1.30 0.26
CA ILE A 68 1.47 0.46 -0.75
C ILE A 68 2.46 -0.52 -0.13
N MET A 69 2.44 -1.75 -0.63
CA MET A 69 3.47 -2.76 -0.45
C MET A 69 4.12 -3.04 -1.80
N GLY A 70 5.44 -2.86 -1.90
CA GLY A 70 6.22 -3.07 -3.10
C GLY A 70 7.24 -4.19 -2.94
N TYR A 71 7.24 -5.11 -3.87
CA TYR A 71 8.07 -6.31 -3.91
C TYR A 71 9.02 -6.24 -5.09
N TYR A 72 10.31 -6.18 -4.84
CA TYR A 72 11.32 -6.28 -5.88
C TYR A 72 11.56 -7.75 -6.22
N THR A 73 11.33 -8.13 -7.47
CA THR A 73 11.47 -9.52 -7.93
C THR A 73 12.65 -9.74 -8.87
N GLY A 74 13.43 -8.69 -9.15
CA GLY A 74 14.49 -8.73 -10.16
C GLY A 74 13.93 -9.08 -11.52
N SER A 75 14.59 -9.93 -12.28
CA SER A 75 14.11 -10.32 -13.61
C SER A 75 12.95 -11.32 -13.60
N LYS A 76 12.59 -11.88 -12.43
CA LYS A 76 11.53 -12.90 -12.31
C LYS A 76 10.14 -12.27 -12.35
N ALA A 77 9.18 -12.97 -12.93
CA ALA A 77 7.78 -12.62 -12.80
C ALA A 77 7.25 -12.86 -11.38
N TRP A 78 6.24 -12.11 -10.97
CA TRP A 78 5.61 -12.20 -9.65
C TRP A 78 5.23 -13.64 -9.28
N ASP A 79 4.54 -14.33 -10.17
CA ASP A 79 4.08 -15.69 -9.91
C ASP A 79 5.21 -16.68 -9.61
N THR A 80 6.40 -16.43 -10.13
CA THR A 80 7.58 -17.26 -9.86
C THR A 80 8.30 -16.84 -8.58
N ALA A 81 8.33 -15.55 -8.27
CA ALA A 81 9.12 -14.99 -7.18
C ALA A 81 8.35 -14.85 -5.86
N LYS A 82 7.03 -14.79 -5.89
CA LYS A 82 6.18 -14.40 -4.75
C LYS A 82 6.44 -15.19 -3.46
N GLY A 83 6.82 -16.46 -3.55
CA GLY A 83 7.11 -17.27 -2.37
C GLY A 83 8.42 -16.91 -1.67
N ASP A 84 9.33 -16.21 -2.35
CA ASP A 84 10.69 -15.93 -1.89
C ASP A 84 10.91 -14.45 -1.54
N VAL A 85 9.97 -13.57 -1.88
CA VAL A 85 10.13 -12.11 -1.73
C VAL A 85 9.14 -11.54 -0.71
N ALA A 86 9.63 -10.56 0.05
CA ALA A 86 8.86 -9.79 1.01
C ALA A 86 8.79 -8.30 0.57
N PRO A 87 7.87 -7.48 1.10
CA PRO A 87 7.65 -6.10 0.64
C PRO A 87 8.73 -5.12 1.12
N THR A 88 9.99 -5.50 0.99
CA THR A 88 11.14 -4.70 1.45
C THR A 88 11.44 -3.51 0.57
N PHE A 89 10.95 -3.52 -0.68
CA PHE A 89 11.11 -2.38 -1.59
C PHE A 89 10.31 -1.17 -1.12
N MET A 90 9.03 -1.37 -0.79
CA MET A 90 8.16 -0.41 -0.09
C MET A 90 7.28 -1.19 0.88
N TYR A 91 7.26 -0.79 2.14
CA TYR A 91 6.43 -1.46 3.14
C TYR A 91 5.46 -0.47 3.78
N ASN A 92 4.19 -0.75 3.61
CA ASN A 92 3.08 0.06 4.12
C ASN A 92 3.30 1.57 3.89
N GLN A 93 3.84 1.89 2.70
CA GLN A 93 4.19 3.26 2.35
C GLN A 93 2.91 4.08 2.16
N LYS A 94 2.73 5.09 2.99
CA LYS A 94 1.64 6.04 2.83
C LYS A 94 1.86 6.90 1.60
N VAL A 95 0.84 6.99 0.75
CA VAL A 95 0.76 7.89 -0.40
C VAL A 95 -0.40 8.84 -0.18
N THR A 96 -0.15 10.13 -0.32
CA THR A 96 -1.13 11.20 -0.09
C THR A 96 -1.24 12.10 -1.31
N TRP A 97 -2.37 12.76 -1.46
CA TRP A 97 -2.55 13.78 -2.49
C TRP A 97 -2.01 15.12 -2.02
N ASP A 98 -1.23 15.77 -2.86
CA ASP A 98 -0.79 17.15 -2.66
C ASP A 98 -1.32 18.01 -3.82
N ALA A 99 -2.32 18.83 -3.52
CA ALA A 99 -3.00 19.68 -4.49
C ALA A 99 -2.11 20.83 -5.00
N THR A 100 -0.98 21.10 -4.37
CA THR A 100 -0.05 22.17 -4.74
C THR A 100 0.96 21.76 -5.80
N LEU A 101 1.19 20.45 -5.94
CA LEU A 101 2.12 19.90 -6.92
C LEU A 101 1.58 19.97 -8.35
N ASN A 102 2.43 19.68 -9.31
CA ASN A 102 2.10 19.64 -10.74
C ASN A 102 1.39 20.92 -11.20
N SER A 103 1.97 22.09 -10.87
CA SER A 103 1.42 23.41 -11.21
C SER A 103 0.00 23.66 -10.69
N GLY A 104 -0.34 23.06 -9.54
CA GLY A 104 -1.64 23.24 -8.89
C GLY A 104 -2.74 22.30 -9.38
N THR A 105 -2.41 21.33 -10.25
CA THR A 105 -3.36 20.26 -10.65
C THR A 105 -3.38 19.11 -9.67
N GLY A 106 -2.38 19.05 -8.78
CA GLY A 106 -2.20 18.05 -7.76
C GLY A 106 -1.45 16.79 -8.24
N GLU A 107 -0.89 16.08 -7.29
CA GLU A 107 -0.15 14.84 -7.55
C GLU A 107 -0.18 13.93 -6.32
N TRP A 108 -0.18 12.61 -6.56
CA TRP A 108 0.04 11.64 -5.51
C TRP A 108 1.51 11.61 -5.12
N THR A 109 1.80 11.81 -3.84
CA THR A 109 3.17 11.92 -3.34
C THR A 109 3.39 11.10 -2.07
N TYR A 110 4.65 10.82 -1.76
CA TYR A 110 5.05 10.06 -0.59
C TYR A 110 6.50 10.39 -0.21
N SER A 111 6.89 10.04 1.01
CA SER A 111 8.26 10.21 1.50
C SER A 111 8.64 9.01 2.39
N PRO A 112 9.90 8.50 2.29
CA PRO A 112 10.95 8.88 1.34
C PRO A 112 10.64 8.45 -0.10
N LYS A 113 11.17 9.18 -1.08
CA LYS A 113 10.99 8.81 -2.50
C LYS A 113 11.74 7.53 -2.82
N LYS A 114 11.14 6.70 -3.66
CA LYS A 114 11.74 5.52 -4.26
C LYS A 114 11.93 5.74 -5.76
N TYR A 115 12.93 5.08 -6.30
CA TYR A 115 13.34 5.19 -7.70
C TYR A 115 13.20 3.83 -8.37
N TRP A 116 13.01 3.84 -9.66
CA TRP A 116 13.02 2.59 -10.43
C TRP A 116 14.37 1.88 -10.30
N PRO A 117 14.40 0.52 -10.35
CA PRO A 117 15.65 -0.24 -10.41
C PRO A 117 16.54 0.20 -11.56
N ASN A 118 17.88 0.10 -11.39
CA ASN A 118 18.86 0.48 -12.41
C ASN A 118 18.78 -0.39 -13.67
N ASN A 119 18.41 -1.65 -13.51
CA ASN A 119 18.20 -2.56 -14.63
C ASN A 119 16.74 -2.41 -15.10
N THR A 120 16.57 -1.96 -16.34
CA THR A 120 15.24 -1.68 -16.93
C THR A 120 14.37 -2.93 -17.11
N ASN A 121 14.94 -4.13 -17.02
CA ASN A 121 14.21 -5.39 -17.07
C ASN A 121 13.80 -5.90 -15.69
N ASP A 122 14.30 -5.26 -14.62
CA ASP A 122 13.93 -5.65 -13.27
C ASP A 122 12.49 -5.22 -12.97
N LYS A 123 11.80 -6.09 -12.26
CA LYS A 123 10.38 -5.99 -11.98
C LYS A 123 10.14 -5.65 -10.53
N VAL A 124 9.13 -4.84 -10.33
CA VAL A 124 8.54 -4.56 -9.03
C VAL A 124 7.05 -4.83 -9.11
N SER A 125 6.53 -5.57 -8.16
CA SER A 125 5.10 -5.82 -8.05
C SER A 125 4.55 -5.06 -6.85
N PHE A 126 3.41 -4.41 -7.03
CA PHE A 126 2.80 -3.55 -6.02
C PHE A 126 1.41 -4.04 -5.65
N PHE A 127 1.11 -3.91 -4.37
CA PHE A 127 -0.23 -4.08 -3.81
C PHE A 127 -0.59 -2.84 -3.04
N ALA A 128 -1.80 -2.34 -3.24
CA ALA A 128 -2.28 -1.13 -2.60
C ALA A 128 -3.61 -1.38 -1.91
N TYR A 129 -3.87 -0.63 -0.85
CA TYR A 129 -5.12 -0.65 -0.13
C TYR A 129 -5.49 0.76 0.36
N ALA A 130 -6.76 1.03 0.45
CA ALA A 130 -7.26 2.25 1.06
C ALA A 130 -8.52 1.97 1.91
N PRO A 131 -8.72 2.76 2.99
CA PRO A 131 -7.89 3.88 3.47
C PRO A 131 -6.56 3.42 4.08
N TYR A 132 -5.58 4.33 4.10
CA TYR A 132 -4.30 4.06 4.76
C TYR A 132 -4.46 3.87 6.26
N GLU A 133 -3.75 2.88 6.79
CA GLU A 133 -3.62 2.65 8.23
C GLU A 133 -2.15 2.47 8.62
N GLU A 134 -1.74 3.13 9.69
CA GLU A 134 -0.38 3.04 10.18
C GLU A 134 -0.14 1.68 10.87
N THR A 135 0.98 1.05 10.54
CA THR A 135 1.35 -0.25 11.11
C THR A 135 1.47 -0.17 12.63
N GLY A 136 0.87 -1.14 13.31
CA GLY A 136 0.92 -1.23 14.77
C GLY A 136 -0.05 -0.31 15.50
N ASN A 137 -0.90 0.42 14.80
CA ASN A 137 -1.90 1.28 15.41
C ASN A 137 -3.12 0.47 15.85
N SER A 138 -3.07 -0.07 17.07
CA SER A 138 -4.19 -0.82 17.66
C SER A 138 -5.44 0.02 17.92
N GLY A 139 -5.31 1.34 17.90
CA GLY A 139 -6.42 2.31 17.98
C GLY A 139 -6.99 2.70 16.63
N SER A 140 -6.70 1.93 15.59
CA SER A 140 -7.08 2.16 14.23
C SER A 140 -8.52 2.65 14.08
N ARG A 141 -8.67 3.78 13.43
CA ARG A 141 -9.97 4.32 13.03
C ARG A 141 -10.66 3.42 12.00
N VAL A 142 -9.87 2.77 11.16
CA VAL A 142 -10.34 2.00 10.00
C VAL A 142 -10.39 0.50 10.28
N GLY A 143 -9.57 0.01 11.22
CA GLY A 143 -9.51 -1.40 11.58
C GLY A 143 -8.74 -2.26 10.58
N ILE A 144 -7.77 -1.67 9.87
CA ILE A 144 -6.93 -2.33 8.89
C ILE A 144 -5.57 -2.68 9.50
N VAL A 145 -5.15 -3.92 9.35
CA VAL A 145 -3.81 -4.38 9.76
C VAL A 145 -3.17 -5.10 8.55
N PRO A 146 -2.18 -4.48 7.93
CA PRO A 146 -1.45 -5.14 6.85
C PRO A 146 -0.50 -6.22 7.38
N SER A 147 -0.19 -7.22 6.56
CA SER A 147 0.83 -8.24 6.83
C SER A 147 2.22 -7.62 7.07
N GLY A 148 3.10 -8.38 7.72
CA GLY A 148 4.42 -7.90 8.13
C GLY A 148 5.39 -7.64 6.99
N ILE A 149 6.42 -6.84 7.28
CA ILE A 149 7.49 -6.50 6.32
C ILE A 149 8.32 -7.72 5.88
N THR A 150 8.35 -8.77 6.69
CA THR A 150 9.10 -10.01 6.42
C THR A 150 8.25 -11.10 5.80
N ASP A 151 6.94 -10.87 5.68
CA ASP A 151 6.02 -11.88 5.16
C ASP A 151 6.17 -11.98 3.65
N THR A 152 6.43 -13.21 3.18
CA THR A 152 6.53 -13.50 1.76
C THR A 152 5.17 -13.83 1.15
N GLY A 153 5.07 -13.71 -0.15
CA GLY A 153 3.84 -14.00 -0.88
C GLY A 153 2.91 -12.80 -1.05
N ILE A 154 1.68 -13.09 -1.40
CA ILE A 154 0.64 -12.05 -1.55
C ILE A 154 0.37 -11.44 -0.18
N PRO A 155 0.45 -10.10 -0.02
CA PRO A 155 0.16 -9.48 1.25
C PRO A 155 -1.28 -9.75 1.69
N SER A 156 -1.46 -9.96 2.97
CA SER A 156 -2.78 -10.05 3.58
C SER A 156 -3.13 -8.74 4.29
N ILE A 157 -4.42 -8.47 4.36
CA ILE A 157 -4.97 -7.36 5.13
C ILE A 157 -6.03 -7.94 6.06
N GLU A 158 -5.77 -7.85 7.36
CA GLU A 158 -6.80 -8.10 8.35
C GLU A 158 -7.67 -6.86 8.47
N PHE A 159 -8.97 -7.03 8.32
CA PHE A 159 -9.95 -5.95 8.37
C PHE A 159 -11.01 -6.21 9.43
N THR A 160 -11.10 -5.30 10.39
CA THR A 160 -12.11 -5.36 11.44
C THR A 160 -13.16 -4.28 11.22
N LEU A 161 -14.42 -4.67 11.03
CA LEU A 161 -15.52 -3.73 10.94
C LEU A 161 -15.64 -2.93 12.23
N LYS A 162 -15.36 -1.64 12.14
CA LYS A 162 -15.65 -0.67 13.21
C LYS A 162 -17.05 -0.11 13.01
N ASN A 163 -17.65 0.34 14.12
CA ASN A 163 -18.99 0.95 14.09
C ASN A 163 -20.09 0.04 13.50
N LYS A 164 -20.01 -1.27 13.77
CA LYS A 164 -21.01 -2.26 13.30
C LYS A 164 -22.46 -1.89 13.60
N ASP A 165 -22.67 -1.08 14.64
CA ASP A 165 -23.99 -0.61 15.07
C ASP A 165 -24.42 0.70 14.37
N ASN A 166 -23.56 1.27 13.50
CA ASN A 166 -23.87 2.46 12.72
C ASN A 166 -23.30 2.33 11.31
N LEU A 167 -24.12 1.84 10.41
CA LEU A 167 -23.73 1.52 9.02
C LEU A 167 -23.21 2.74 8.25
N ASP A 168 -23.68 3.95 8.60
CA ASP A 168 -23.26 5.18 7.93
C ASP A 168 -21.82 5.59 8.30
N LYS A 169 -21.28 5.02 9.37
CA LYS A 169 -19.90 5.24 9.82
C LYS A 169 -18.95 4.09 9.49
N MET A 170 -19.46 3.04 8.86
CA MET A 170 -18.60 1.96 8.38
C MET A 170 -17.76 2.44 7.24
N VAL A 171 -16.45 2.21 7.35
CA VAL A 171 -15.49 2.53 6.28
C VAL A 171 -15.39 1.32 5.37
N ASP A 172 -15.41 1.58 4.08
CA ASP A 172 -15.16 0.58 3.05
C ASP A 172 -13.65 0.28 2.92
N LEU A 173 -13.33 -0.88 2.39
CA LEU A 173 -11.97 -1.30 2.05
C LEU A 173 -11.88 -1.52 0.54
N VAL A 174 -10.93 -0.82 -0.08
CA VAL A 174 -10.60 -1.03 -1.48
C VAL A 174 -9.17 -1.51 -1.62
N VAL A 175 -8.92 -2.39 -2.58
CA VAL A 175 -7.59 -2.93 -2.88
C VAL A 175 -7.29 -2.85 -4.36
N ALA A 176 -6.00 -2.80 -4.68
CA ALA A 176 -5.51 -2.84 -6.05
C ALA A 176 -4.17 -3.57 -6.09
N ASP A 177 -3.82 -4.10 -7.26
CA ASP A 177 -2.50 -4.60 -7.56
C ASP A 177 -1.99 -4.05 -8.89
N ALA A 178 -0.66 -4.05 -9.03
CA ALA A 178 0.04 -3.71 -10.27
C ALA A 178 1.31 -4.58 -10.34
N LEU A 179 1.18 -5.73 -11.00
CA LEU A 179 2.21 -6.76 -11.01
C LEU A 179 3.22 -6.54 -12.15
N ASP A 180 4.45 -7.04 -11.93
CA ASP A 180 5.51 -7.14 -12.93
C ASP A 180 5.87 -5.81 -13.63
N LYS A 181 5.78 -4.71 -12.89
CA LYS A 181 6.09 -3.38 -13.42
C LYS A 181 7.58 -3.17 -13.54
N THR A 182 7.97 -2.50 -14.60
CA THR A 182 9.37 -2.20 -14.96
C THR A 182 9.57 -0.69 -15.09
N TYR A 183 10.81 -0.28 -15.20
CA TYR A 183 11.18 1.11 -15.51
C TYR A 183 10.35 1.72 -16.68
N ASN A 184 10.03 0.91 -17.70
CA ASN A 184 9.34 1.36 -18.90
C ASN A 184 7.84 1.66 -18.68
N ASP A 185 7.28 1.19 -17.56
CA ASP A 185 5.88 1.47 -17.21
C ASP A 185 5.67 2.90 -16.69
N GLY A 186 6.75 3.57 -16.24
CA GLY A 186 6.69 4.94 -15.76
C GLY A 186 5.86 5.09 -14.49
N THR A 187 4.78 5.87 -14.56
CA THR A 187 3.85 6.05 -13.43
C THR A 187 2.91 4.85 -13.32
N ILE A 188 2.82 4.28 -12.13
CA ILE A 188 2.00 3.10 -11.84
C ILE A 188 0.55 3.52 -11.60
N GLY A 189 -0.36 3.00 -12.42
CA GLY A 189 -1.81 3.18 -12.24
C GLY A 189 -2.39 2.06 -11.37
N PHE A 190 -3.10 2.42 -10.29
CA PHE A 190 -3.88 1.49 -9.48
C PHE A 190 -5.37 1.62 -9.83
N GLN A 191 -5.98 0.51 -10.18
CA GLN A 191 -7.43 0.40 -10.30
C GLN A 191 -7.98 -0.28 -9.06
N PHE A 192 -8.50 0.50 -8.13
CA PHE A 192 -9.02 -0.02 -6.88
C PHE A 192 -10.38 -0.69 -7.07
N ALA A 193 -10.54 -1.84 -6.44
CA ALA A 193 -11.78 -2.59 -6.35
C ALA A 193 -12.29 -2.64 -4.91
N HIS A 194 -13.59 -2.47 -4.71
CA HIS A 194 -14.24 -2.62 -3.41
C HIS A 194 -14.22 -4.08 -2.99
N THR A 195 -13.80 -4.35 -1.75
CA THR A 195 -13.74 -5.71 -1.20
C THR A 195 -14.97 -6.07 -0.39
N LEU A 196 -15.75 -5.07 0.02
CA LEU A 196 -16.95 -5.24 0.83
C LEU A 196 -18.20 -5.06 -0.02
N SER A 197 -19.26 -5.76 0.34
CA SER A 197 -20.61 -5.57 -0.24
C SER A 197 -21.59 -5.18 0.84
N LYS A 198 -22.46 -4.20 0.53
CA LYS A 198 -23.56 -3.80 1.40
C LYS A 198 -24.87 -4.32 0.79
N MET A 199 -25.57 -5.18 1.54
CA MET A 199 -26.90 -5.65 1.17
C MET A 199 -27.94 -5.02 2.08
N GLY A 200 -28.99 -4.47 1.47
CA GLY A 200 -30.15 -3.93 2.19
C GLY A 200 -31.40 -4.69 1.80
N PHE A 201 -32.22 -5.04 2.77
CA PHE A 201 -33.50 -5.67 2.57
C PHE A 201 -34.61 -4.69 2.95
N LYS A 202 -35.62 -4.57 2.09
CA LYS A 202 -36.89 -3.93 2.43
C LYS A 202 -37.93 -5.02 2.56
N ALA A 203 -38.43 -5.24 3.75
CA ALA A 203 -39.61 -6.07 3.96
C ALA A 203 -40.83 -5.14 3.97
N LYS A 204 -41.86 -5.46 3.18
CA LYS A 204 -43.19 -4.86 3.27
C LYS A 204 -44.13 -5.96 3.74
N LEU A 205 -44.81 -5.72 4.86
CA LEU A 205 -45.92 -6.57 5.26
C LEU A 205 -46.98 -6.48 4.17
N GLY A 206 -47.53 -7.59 3.77
CA GLY A 206 -48.70 -7.62 2.91
C GLY A 206 -49.90 -6.94 3.59
N ASP A 207 -50.80 -6.40 2.79
CA ASP A 207 -51.97 -5.71 3.31
C ASP A 207 -52.86 -6.61 4.20
N ASP A 208 -52.70 -7.92 4.11
CA ASP A 208 -53.38 -8.95 4.91
C ASP A 208 -52.84 -9.08 6.34
N TYR A 209 -51.72 -8.44 6.69
CA TYR A 209 -51.12 -8.46 8.03
C TYR A 209 -51.41 -7.20 8.84
N ALA A 210 -52.07 -6.22 8.26
CA ALA A 210 -52.37 -4.96 8.91
C ALA A 210 -53.40 -5.07 10.07
N ASP A 211 -54.11 -6.20 10.17
CA ASP A 211 -55.20 -6.39 11.11
C ASP A 211 -54.94 -7.43 12.21
N LEU A 212 -53.66 -7.86 12.40
CA LEU A 212 -53.38 -8.84 13.45
C LEU A 212 -53.19 -8.23 14.86
N ASP A 213 -53.02 -6.93 14.93
CA ASP A 213 -53.08 -6.17 16.21
C ASP A 213 -54.53 -5.75 16.47
N GLY A 214 -55.39 -6.72 16.66
CA GLY A 214 -56.77 -6.49 17.08
C GLY A 214 -56.87 -5.76 18.41
N ASP A 215 -56.54 -4.48 18.40
CA ASP A 215 -56.97 -3.57 19.46
C ASP A 215 -58.37 -3.08 19.13
N ASN A 216 -59.35 -3.90 19.52
CA ASN A 216 -60.73 -3.48 19.71
C ASN A 216 -60.82 -2.74 21.04
N SER A 217 -60.68 -1.43 21.01
CA SER A 217 -61.22 -0.59 22.06
C SER A 217 -61.88 0.63 21.48
#